data_e12d0e6a64508ddbe827e78acc1b918e
#
_entry.id   e12d0e6a64508ddbe827e78acc1b918e
#
_cell.length_a   1.000
_cell.length_b   1.000
_cell.length_c   1.000
_cell.angle_alpha   90.00
_cell.angle_beta   90.00
_cell.angle_gamma   90.00
#
_symmetry.space_group_name_H-M   'P 1'
#
loop_
_entity.id
_entity.type
_entity.pdbx_description
1 polymer ?
#
loop_
_entity_poly.entity_id
_entity_poly.type
_entity_poly.pdbx_seq_one_letter_code
_entity_poly.pdbx_strand_id
1 'polypeptide(L)'
;MDHSGHGMDMDLPPFTLGRGLQFSADPFFLIGCVLAIGLYAYAVLRLRRRGDGWPPGRIVFFVVGVLSIALVMCTKLNDYGMVMFSVHMVQHMVISMLSPILLLLGAPVTLALRALPVAGRGRTGPRELLLKLLHSRYMKIITHPVFTIPLFIASLYGLYFTPLFDFLMGSKTGHIAMMVHFLAVGLVFFWPIMGVDPGPHRPGYVMRMLELFAGMPFHAFFGIALMMATTPIVGTYQHPPASLGIDALSDQGWAGGIAWAFSEIPSVLVLIALVFQWYRSEQRTAKRSDRAADRDGDQELQAYNAYLASLQARGQ
;
A
#
# COMPACT_ATOMS: atom_id res chain seq x y z
N MET A 1 19.25 29.10 27.62
CA MET A 1 19.21 28.93 26.15
C MET A 1 17.76 28.67 25.83
N ASP A 2 17.16 29.71 25.26
CA ASP A 2 15.72 29.78 25.01
C ASP A 2 15.40 28.92 23.77
N HIS A 3 14.86 27.73 23.97
CA HIS A 3 14.30 26.91 22.91
C HIS A 3 12.85 27.32 22.68
N SER A 4 12.65 28.53 22.16
CA SER A 4 11.39 28.91 21.57
C SER A 4 11.18 28.04 20.31
N GLY A 5 10.56 26.88 20.50
CA GLY A 5 10.14 26.00 19.41
C GLY A 5 9.27 26.80 18.44
N HIS A 6 9.69 26.86 17.18
CA HIS A 6 8.88 27.31 16.08
C HIS A 6 7.76 26.28 15.82
N GLY A 7 6.85 26.11 16.78
CA GLY A 7 5.54 25.59 16.48
C GLY A 7 4.89 26.59 15.53
N MET A 8 4.49 26.15 14.34
CA MET A 8 3.64 26.97 13.49
C MET A 8 2.39 27.31 14.31
N ASP A 9 2.24 28.57 14.74
CA ASP A 9 1.06 29.08 15.43
C ASP A 9 -0.11 29.07 14.44
N MET A 10 -0.61 27.86 14.17
CA MET A 10 -1.83 27.69 13.39
C MET A 10 -3.02 27.77 14.35
N ASP A 11 -3.59 28.96 14.46
CA ASP A 11 -4.83 29.18 15.21
C ASP A 11 -6.01 28.56 14.43
N LEU A 12 -6.13 27.23 14.53
CA LEU A 12 -7.20 26.48 13.90
C LEU A 12 -8.41 26.43 14.84
N PRO A 13 -9.64 26.64 14.32
CA PRO A 13 -10.84 26.46 15.09
C PRO A 13 -11.04 24.98 15.49
N PRO A 14 -11.87 24.66 16.50
CA PRO A 14 -12.15 23.31 16.92
C PRO A 14 -12.49 22.39 15.74
N PHE A 15 -11.93 21.19 15.75
CA PHE A 15 -12.10 20.23 14.66
C PHE A 15 -13.58 19.83 14.50
N THR A 16 -14.06 19.91 13.28
CA THR A 16 -15.29 19.26 12.84
C THR A 16 -15.06 18.64 11.48
N LEU A 17 -15.76 17.55 11.18
CA LEU A 17 -15.60 16.86 9.89
C LEU A 17 -15.82 17.81 8.70
N GLY A 18 -16.84 18.69 8.78
CA GLY A 18 -17.11 19.67 7.72
C GLY A 18 -15.98 20.68 7.52
N ARG A 19 -15.29 21.09 8.59
CA ARG A 19 -14.11 21.97 8.49
C ARG A 19 -12.91 21.22 7.96
N GLY A 20 -12.65 20.00 8.44
CA GLY A 20 -11.55 19.17 7.97
C GLY A 20 -11.61 18.90 6.47
N LEU A 21 -12.82 18.74 5.90
CA LEU A 21 -13.02 18.48 4.48
C LEU A 21 -13.01 19.73 3.60
N GLN A 22 -12.85 20.94 4.16
CA GLN A 22 -12.69 22.15 3.35
C GLN A 22 -11.41 22.06 2.51
N PHE A 23 -11.49 22.50 1.27
CA PHE A 23 -10.34 22.50 0.36
C PHE A 23 -9.22 23.42 0.88
N SER A 24 -8.03 22.84 1.05
CA SER A 24 -6.81 23.52 1.46
C SER A 24 -5.65 22.76 0.81
N ALA A 25 -5.34 23.10 -0.44
CA ALA A 25 -4.42 22.28 -1.22
C ALA A 25 -2.96 22.59 -0.88
N ASP A 26 -2.23 21.58 -0.44
CA ASP A 26 -0.77 21.59 -0.57
C ASP A 26 -0.41 21.49 -2.06
N PRO A 27 0.34 22.45 -2.63
CA PRO A 27 0.68 22.47 -4.06
C PRO A 27 1.40 21.20 -4.53
N PHE A 28 2.26 20.63 -3.69
CA PHE A 28 3.02 19.41 -4.04
C PHE A 28 2.10 18.22 -4.28
N PHE A 29 1.18 17.95 -3.34
CA PHE A 29 0.24 16.84 -3.46
C PHE A 29 -0.81 17.08 -4.53
N LEU A 30 -1.29 18.31 -4.66
CA LEU A 30 -2.25 18.65 -5.72
C LEU A 30 -1.66 18.41 -7.11
N ILE A 31 -0.46 18.92 -7.37
CA ILE A 31 0.25 18.69 -8.63
C ILE A 31 0.50 17.20 -8.85
N GLY A 32 0.94 16.48 -7.81
CA GLY A 32 1.16 15.03 -7.87
C GLY A 32 -0.11 14.27 -8.24
N CYS A 33 -1.24 14.58 -7.63
CA CYS A 33 -2.53 13.95 -7.93
C CYS A 33 -3.01 14.25 -9.36
N VAL A 34 -2.92 15.51 -9.80
CA VAL A 34 -3.30 15.92 -11.15
C VAL A 34 -2.42 15.23 -12.20
N LEU A 35 -1.11 15.18 -11.98
CA LEU A 35 -0.18 14.48 -12.87
C LEU A 35 -0.45 12.98 -12.89
N ALA A 36 -0.69 12.35 -11.75
CA ALA A 36 -1.00 10.91 -11.68
C ALA A 36 -2.27 10.57 -12.48
N ILE A 37 -3.36 11.31 -12.28
CA ILE A 37 -4.61 11.12 -13.05
C ILE A 37 -4.39 11.42 -14.52
N GLY A 38 -3.72 12.52 -14.85
CA GLY A 38 -3.47 12.93 -16.23
C GLY A 38 -2.65 11.92 -17.02
N LEU A 39 -1.54 11.42 -16.43
CA LEU A 39 -0.69 10.39 -17.04
C LEU A 39 -1.42 9.06 -17.20
N TYR A 40 -2.19 8.66 -16.18
CA TYR A 40 -2.99 7.43 -16.24
C TYR A 40 -4.08 7.53 -17.32
N ALA A 41 -4.82 8.63 -17.36
CA ALA A 41 -5.84 8.88 -18.37
C ALA A 41 -5.23 8.93 -19.79
N TYR A 42 -4.10 9.61 -19.97
CA TYR A 42 -3.36 9.63 -21.22
C TYR A 42 -2.99 8.22 -21.70
N ALA A 43 -2.47 7.39 -20.80
CA ALA A 43 -2.10 6.02 -21.12
C ALA A 43 -3.33 5.18 -21.52
N VAL A 44 -4.45 5.31 -20.81
CA VAL A 44 -5.73 4.64 -21.17
C VAL A 44 -6.24 5.09 -22.53
N LEU A 45 -6.25 6.39 -22.79
CA LEU A 45 -6.68 6.94 -24.08
C LEU A 45 -5.80 6.46 -25.24
N ARG A 46 -4.49 6.38 -25.01
CA ARG A 46 -3.54 5.85 -25.99
C ARG A 46 -3.79 4.39 -26.33
N LEU A 47 -4.11 3.54 -25.33
CA LEU A 47 -4.52 2.16 -25.55
C LEU A 47 -5.81 2.10 -26.38
N ARG A 48 -6.84 2.84 -25.98
CA ARG A 48 -8.13 2.85 -26.69
C ARG A 48 -7.99 3.28 -28.15
N ARG A 49 -7.13 4.27 -28.43
CA ARG A 49 -6.84 4.70 -29.83
C ARG A 49 -6.18 3.62 -30.67
N ARG A 50 -5.55 2.61 -30.06
CA ARG A 50 -4.96 1.45 -30.73
C ARG A 50 -5.93 0.26 -30.84
N GLY A 51 -7.17 0.41 -30.39
CA GLY A 51 -8.14 -0.67 -30.32
C GLY A 51 -7.98 -1.61 -29.09
N ASP A 52 -7.06 -1.30 -28.19
CA ASP A 52 -6.82 -2.10 -26.99
C ASP A 52 -7.82 -1.76 -25.88
N GLY A 53 -8.49 -2.78 -25.32
CA GLY A 53 -9.35 -2.62 -24.16
C GLY A 53 -8.58 -2.44 -22.84
N TRP A 54 -9.10 -1.57 -21.97
CA TRP A 54 -8.64 -1.45 -20.58
C TRP A 54 -9.83 -1.57 -19.62
N PRO A 55 -9.76 -2.48 -18.59
CA PRO A 55 -10.90 -2.73 -17.71
C PRO A 55 -11.31 -1.48 -16.92
N PRO A 56 -12.60 -1.09 -16.93
CA PRO A 56 -13.05 0.12 -16.24
C PRO A 56 -12.85 0.07 -14.73
N GLY A 57 -12.94 -1.11 -14.10
CA GLY A 57 -12.68 -1.27 -12.68
C GLY A 57 -11.28 -0.83 -12.27
N ARG A 58 -10.25 -1.04 -13.12
CA ARG A 58 -8.89 -0.56 -12.86
C ARG A 58 -8.80 0.97 -12.87
N ILE A 59 -9.56 1.63 -13.75
CA ILE A 59 -9.65 3.10 -13.80
C ILE A 59 -10.26 3.60 -12.49
N VAL A 60 -11.36 3.00 -12.06
CA VAL A 60 -12.05 3.38 -10.81
C VAL A 60 -11.12 3.22 -9.62
N PHE A 61 -10.46 2.08 -9.46
CA PHE A 61 -9.53 1.87 -8.36
C PHE A 61 -8.38 2.88 -8.34
N PHE A 62 -7.77 3.15 -9.49
CA PHE A 62 -6.67 4.12 -9.57
C PHE A 62 -7.15 5.53 -9.21
N VAL A 63 -8.27 5.98 -9.77
CA VAL A 63 -8.83 7.30 -9.49
C VAL A 63 -9.22 7.44 -8.03
N VAL A 64 -9.90 6.44 -7.44
CA VAL A 64 -10.26 6.45 -6.01
C VAL A 64 -9.00 6.45 -5.14
N GLY A 65 -7.94 5.73 -5.53
CA GLY A 65 -6.65 5.76 -4.84
C GLY A 65 -5.99 7.13 -4.86
N VAL A 66 -6.01 7.84 -5.99
CA VAL A 66 -5.50 9.22 -6.05
C VAL A 66 -6.41 10.19 -5.29
N LEU A 67 -7.72 10.02 -5.37
CA LEU A 67 -8.67 10.87 -4.64
C LEU A 67 -8.55 10.66 -3.12
N SER A 68 -8.22 9.47 -2.63
CA SER A 68 -7.97 9.23 -1.21
C SER A 68 -6.74 9.99 -0.71
N ILE A 69 -5.67 10.09 -1.52
CA ILE A 69 -4.51 10.95 -1.21
C ILE A 69 -4.94 12.43 -1.21
N ALA A 70 -5.66 12.87 -2.24
CA ALA A 70 -6.14 14.25 -2.33
C ALA A 70 -7.05 14.62 -1.15
N LEU A 71 -7.89 13.70 -0.70
CA LEU A 71 -8.79 13.90 0.46
C LEU A 71 -8.00 14.25 1.72
N VAL A 72 -6.92 13.53 2.01
CA VAL A 72 -6.17 13.74 3.25
C VAL A 72 -5.07 14.79 3.15
N MET A 73 -4.58 15.11 1.93
CA MET A 73 -3.47 16.03 1.71
C MET A 73 -3.85 17.35 1.03
N CYS A 74 -5.03 17.42 0.38
CA CYS A 74 -5.49 18.63 -0.29
C CYS A 74 -6.76 19.23 0.37
N THR A 75 -7.01 18.88 1.61
CA THR A 75 -8.04 19.49 2.45
C THR A 75 -7.42 19.98 3.76
N LYS A 76 -8.21 20.68 4.58
CA LYS A 76 -7.78 21.11 5.92
C LYS A 76 -7.41 19.95 6.87
N LEU A 77 -7.72 18.72 6.51
CA LEU A 77 -7.16 17.56 7.23
C LEU A 77 -5.63 17.62 7.29
N ASN A 78 -4.98 18.15 6.23
CA ASN A 78 -3.53 18.34 6.22
C ASN A 78 -3.06 19.34 7.28
N ASP A 79 -3.78 20.44 7.46
CA ASP A 79 -3.47 21.47 8.46
C ASP A 79 -3.73 20.93 9.88
N TYR A 80 -4.89 20.28 10.10
CA TYR A 80 -5.21 19.64 11.38
C TYR A 80 -4.24 18.49 11.74
N GLY A 81 -3.75 17.73 10.78
CA GLY A 81 -2.76 16.68 10.99
C GLY A 81 -1.40 17.19 11.51
N MET A 82 -1.11 18.48 11.34
CA MET A 82 0.09 19.11 11.91
C MET A 82 -0.05 19.38 13.43
N VAL A 83 -1.27 19.44 13.95
CA VAL A 83 -1.55 19.83 15.35
C VAL A 83 -2.39 18.80 16.13
N MET A 84 -2.98 17.79 15.45
CA MET A 84 -3.76 16.72 16.04
C MET A 84 -3.19 15.36 15.63
N PHE A 85 -2.81 14.56 16.61
CA PHE A 85 -2.22 13.25 16.36
C PHE A 85 -3.21 12.26 15.75
N SER A 86 -4.47 12.29 16.20
CA SER A 86 -5.56 11.48 15.63
C SER A 86 -5.79 11.75 14.14
N VAL A 87 -5.78 13.01 13.72
CA VAL A 87 -5.95 13.38 12.30
C VAL A 87 -4.71 12.97 11.48
N HIS A 88 -3.50 13.18 12.02
CA HIS A 88 -2.27 12.70 11.40
C HIS A 88 -2.29 11.18 11.21
N MET A 89 -2.81 10.43 12.19
CA MET A 89 -2.92 8.99 12.08
C MET A 89 -3.90 8.57 10.98
N VAL A 90 -5.01 9.28 10.78
CA VAL A 90 -5.88 9.06 9.61
C VAL A 90 -5.12 9.24 8.30
N GLN A 91 -4.32 10.33 8.18
CA GLN A 91 -3.48 10.56 6.99
C GLN A 91 -2.48 9.42 6.78
N HIS A 92 -1.77 9.04 7.85
CA HIS A 92 -0.82 7.94 7.81
C HIS A 92 -1.47 6.65 7.30
N MET A 93 -2.59 6.25 7.87
CA MET A 93 -3.27 5.00 7.50
C MET A 93 -3.81 5.02 6.07
N VAL A 94 -4.39 6.14 5.65
CA VAL A 94 -4.86 6.29 4.26
C VAL A 94 -3.69 6.20 3.28
N ILE A 95 -2.58 6.91 3.54
CA ILE A 95 -1.45 6.99 2.61
C ILE A 95 -0.60 5.72 2.61
N SER A 96 -0.41 5.06 3.76
CA SER A 96 0.44 3.87 3.87
C SER A 96 -0.27 2.56 3.51
N MET A 97 -1.61 2.51 3.61
CA MET A 97 -2.37 1.28 3.39
C MET A 97 -3.45 1.42 2.31
N LEU A 98 -4.44 2.29 2.50
CA LEU A 98 -5.60 2.36 1.61
C LEU A 98 -5.22 2.81 0.19
N SER A 99 -4.52 3.93 0.08
CA SER A 99 -4.12 4.49 -1.23
C SER A 99 -3.21 3.55 -2.01
N PRO A 100 -2.16 2.93 -1.44
CA PRO A 100 -1.33 1.94 -2.13
C PRO A 100 -2.11 0.76 -2.68
N ILE A 101 -3.02 0.17 -1.90
CA ILE A 101 -3.85 -0.96 -2.34
C ILE A 101 -4.70 -0.55 -3.56
N LEU A 102 -5.36 0.60 -3.48
CA LEU A 102 -6.22 1.09 -4.57
C LEU A 102 -5.42 1.43 -5.82
N LEU A 103 -4.27 2.10 -5.69
CA LEU A 103 -3.38 2.42 -6.80
C LEU A 103 -2.87 1.16 -7.50
N LEU A 104 -2.44 0.14 -6.74
CA LEU A 104 -1.96 -1.14 -7.27
C LEU A 104 -3.08 -1.93 -7.97
N LEU A 105 -4.32 -1.90 -7.46
CA LEU A 105 -5.47 -2.48 -8.15
C LEU A 105 -5.75 -1.81 -9.50
N GLY A 106 -5.38 -0.55 -9.67
CA GLY A 106 -5.40 0.17 -10.94
C GLY A 106 -4.40 -0.34 -11.96
N ALA A 107 -3.42 -1.18 -11.57
CA ALA A 107 -2.39 -1.76 -12.43
C ALA A 107 -1.61 -0.72 -13.27
N PRO A 108 -1.04 0.33 -12.64
CA PRO A 108 -0.39 1.43 -13.37
C PRO A 108 0.84 0.99 -14.16
N VAL A 109 1.61 0.03 -13.64
CA VAL A 109 2.80 -0.50 -14.32
C VAL A 109 2.42 -1.29 -15.56
N THR A 110 1.41 -2.15 -15.47
CA THR A 110 0.88 -2.89 -16.63
C THR A 110 0.35 -1.91 -17.69
N LEU A 111 -0.37 -0.87 -17.26
CA LEU A 111 -0.87 0.16 -18.16
C LEU A 111 0.29 0.87 -18.87
N ALA A 112 1.32 1.31 -18.13
CA ALA A 112 2.49 1.96 -18.69
C ALA A 112 3.22 1.07 -19.70
N LEU A 113 3.49 -0.20 -19.36
CA LEU A 113 4.13 -1.16 -20.27
C LEU A 113 3.34 -1.42 -21.55
N ARG A 114 2.00 -1.36 -21.50
CA ARG A 114 1.15 -1.50 -22.69
C ARG A 114 1.05 -0.21 -23.49
N ALA A 115 1.03 0.94 -22.82
CA ALA A 115 0.89 2.24 -23.48
C ALA A 115 2.19 2.74 -24.11
N LEU A 116 3.37 2.43 -23.53
CA LEU A 116 4.66 2.87 -24.05
C LEU A 116 5.00 2.18 -25.39
N PRO A 117 5.66 2.90 -26.32
CA PRO A 117 6.09 2.33 -27.58
C PRO A 117 7.22 1.30 -27.36
N VAL A 118 7.22 0.25 -28.17
CA VAL A 118 8.33 -0.70 -28.27
C VAL A 118 9.44 -0.04 -29.06
N ALA A 119 10.67 -0.02 -28.53
CA ALA A 119 11.81 0.49 -29.27
C ALA A 119 12.20 -0.46 -30.41
N GLY A 120 12.70 0.08 -31.52
CA GLY A 120 13.24 -0.71 -32.61
C GLY A 120 14.47 -1.54 -32.17
N ARG A 121 14.84 -2.56 -32.97
CA ARG A 121 15.99 -3.45 -32.68
C ARG A 121 17.24 -2.65 -32.35
N GLY A 122 17.88 -2.96 -31.20
CA GLY A 122 19.11 -2.32 -30.72
C GLY A 122 18.93 -0.96 -30.04
N ARG A 123 17.71 -0.44 -29.89
CA ARG A 123 17.43 0.83 -29.19
C ARG A 123 16.74 0.57 -27.85
N THR A 124 17.11 1.35 -26.84
CA THR A 124 16.44 1.36 -25.52
C THR A 124 15.46 2.52 -25.46
N GLY A 125 14.16 2.20 -25.40
CA GLY A 125 13.10 3.19 -25.21
C GLY A 125 12.60 3.21 -23.76
N PRO A 126 11.60 4.05 -23.45
CA PRO A 126 11.05 4.16 -22.10
C PRO A 126 10.42 2.85 -21.59
N ARG A 127 9.85 2.02 -22.47
CA ARG A 127 9.32 0.70 -22.11
C ARG A 127 10.42 -0.26 -21.68
N GLU A 128 11.52 -0.31 -22.44
CA GLU A 128 12.69 -1.15 -22.16
C GLU A 128 13.40 -0.70 -20.88
N LEU A 129 13.48 0.61 -20.62
CA LEU A 129 13.99 1.15 -19.35
C LEU A 129 13.14 0.71 -18.17
N LEU A 130 11.81 0.80 -18.28
CA LEU A 130 10.88 0.33 -17.25
C LEU A 130 11.04 -1.17 -17.00
N LEU A 131 11.17 -1.97 -18.05
CA LEU A 131 11.43 -3.41 -17.92
C LEU A 131 12.78 -3.70 -17.26
N LYS A 132 13.86 -2.98 -17.64
CA LYS A 132 15.18 -3.10 -16.97
C LYS A 132 15.09 -2.74 -15.49
N LEU A 133 14.34 -1.68 -15.13
CA LEU A 133 14.12 -1.29 -13.74
C LEU A 133 13.39 -2.42 -12.98
N LEU A 134 12.28 -2.92 -13.52
CA LEU A 134 11.49 -4.00 -12.90
C LEU A 134 12.29 -5.28 -12.67
N HIS A 135 13.22 -5.61 -13.58
CA HIS A 135 14.07 -6.80 -13.46
C HIS A 135 15.43 -6.52 -12.79
N SER A 136 15.63 -5.29 -12.29
CA SER A 136 16.88 -4.90 -11.64
C SER A 136 17.06 -5.63 -10.28
N ARG A 137 18.34 -5.72 -9.86
CA ARG A 137 18.67 -6.27 -8.54
C ARG A 137 18.04 -5.45 -7.40
N TYR A 138 17.93 -4.12 -7.59
CA TYR A 138 17.28 -3.23 -6.62
C TYR A 138 15.82 -3.63 -6.41
N MET A 139 15.04 -3.75 -7.50
CA MET A 139 13.63 -4.15 -7.38
C MET A 139 13.48 -5.54 -6.76
N LYS A 140 14.39 -6.48 -7.07
CA LYS A 140 14.39 -7.80 -6.43
C LYS A 140 14.59 -7.72 -4.91
N ILE A 141 15.49 -6.85 -4.45
CA ILE A 141 15.78 -6.68 -3.02
C ILE A 141 14.63 -5.97 -2.32
N ILE A 142 14.22 -4.81 -2.84
CA ILE A 142 13.22 -3.98 -2.15
C ILE A 142 11.81 -4.59 -2.13
N THR A 143 11.50 -5.51 -3.07
CA THR A 143 10.21 -6.22 -3.09
C THR A 143 10.29 -7.62 -2.47
N HIS A 144 11.42 -7.99 -1.86
CA HIS A 144 11.57 -9.28 -1.19
C HIS A 144 11.00 -9.22 0.23
N PRO A 145 10.23 -10.22 0.71
CA PRO A 145 9.59 -10.21 2.03
C PRO A 145 10.54 -9.90 3.20
N VAL A 146 11.76 -10.43 3.13
CA VAL A 146 12.82 -10.17 4.13
C VAL A 146 13.23 -8.70 4.21
N PHE A 147 12.94 -7.92 3.19
CA PHE A 147 13.20 -6.47 3.17
C PHE A 147 11.92 -5.67 3.42
N THR A 148 10.81 -6.04 2.77
CA THR A 148 9.56 -5.25 2.84
C THR A 148 8.94 -5.27 4.23
N ILE A 149 8.94 -6.42 4.92
CA ILE A 149 8.36 -6.55 6.25
C ILE A 149 9.14 -5.72 7.28
N PRO A 150 10.49 -5.86 7.42
CA PRO A 150 11.26 -5.00 8.32
C PRO A 150 11.16 -3.51 7.95
N LEU A 151 11.16 -3.15 6.67
CA LEU A 151 11.02 -1.76 6.24
C LEU A 151 9.67 -1.18 6.68
N PHE A 152 8.58 -1.94 6.49
CA PHE A 152 7.24 -1.53 6.88
C PHE A 152 7.12 -1.32 8.40
N ILE A 153 7.66 -2.26 9.18
CA ILE A 153 7.71 -2.18 10.65
C ILE A 153 8.61 -1.03 11.10
N ALA A 154 9.81 -0.92 10.55
CA ALA A 154 10.77 0.13 10.92
C ALA A 154 10.24 1.53 10.56
N SER A 155 9.50 1.67 9.47
CA SER A 155 8.86 2.94 9.10
C SER A 155 7.82 3.37 10.13
N LEU A 156 7.13 2.43 10.75
CA LEU A 156 6.15 2.72 11.79
C LEU A 156 6.84 3.01 13.13
N TYR A 157 7.56 2.02 13.67
CA TYR A 157 8.16 2.11 15.01
C TYR A 157 9.36 3.07 15.06
N GLY A 158 10.23 3.00 14.04
CA GLY A 158 11.41 3.87 13.97
C GLY A 158 11.05 5.33 13.81
N LEU A 159 9.92 5.65 13.20
CA LEU A 159 9.47 7.03 13.09
C LEU A 159 8.86 7.53 14.41
N TYR A 160 7.82 6.87 14.92
CA TYR A 160 7.01 7.38 16.04
C TYR A 160 7.66 7.22 17.41
N PHE A 161 8.55 6.24 17.62
CA PHE A 161 9.24 6.01 18.90
C PHE A 161 10.67 6.57 18.93
N THR A 162 11.04 7.43 17.98
CA THR A 162 12.33 8.13 17.97
C THR A 162 12.13 9.62 17.70
N PRO A 163 13.14 10.47 17.98
CA PRO A 163 13.07 11.89 17.66
C PRO A 163 12.92 12.23 16.17
N LEU A 164 12.97 11.23 15.29
CA LEU A 164 12.87 11.42 13.84
C LEU A 164 11.52 12.02 13.44
N PHE A 165 10.44 11.64 14.11
CA PHE A 165 9.12 12.19 13.84
C PHE A 165 9.09 13.70 14.09
N ASP A 166 9.52 14.12 15.28
CA ASP A 166 9.54 15.53 15.66
C ASP A 166 10.45 16.34 14.75
N PHE A 167 11.61 15.78 14.38
CA PHE A 167 12.52 16.42 13.41
C PHE A 167 11.84 16.64 12.05
N LEU A 168 11.13 15.64 11.52
CA LEU A 168 10.44 15.77 10.24
C LEU A 168 9.23 16.71 10.32
N MET A 169 8.48 16.67 11.41
CA MET A 169 7.34 17.57 11.64
C MET A 169 7.76 19.02 11.87
N GLY A 170 9.01 19.28 12.25
CA GLY A 170 9.56 20.64 12.42
C GLY A 170 9.63 21.45 11.12
N SER A 171 9.36 20.88 9.96
CA SER A 171 9.33 21.60 8.68
C SER A 171 8.29 21.04 7.71
N LYS A 172 7.73 21.92 6.87
CA LYS A 172 6.80 21.53 5.81
C LYS A 172 7.41 20.50 4.85
N THR A 173 8.67 20.66 4.48
CA THR A 173 9.40 19.71 3.62
C THR A 173 9.59 18.36 4.29
N GLY A 174 9.88 18.34 5.59
CA GLY A 174 9.98 17.11 6.37
C GLY A 174 8.65 16.35 6.42
N HIS A 175 7.53 17.05 6.67
CA HIS A 175 6.20 16.44 6.63
C HIS A 175 5.87 15.87 5.25
N ILE A 176 6.13 16.60 4.15
CA ILE A 176 5.95 16.10 2.78
C ILE A 176 6.81 14.85 2.55
N ALA A 177 8.08 14.87 2.94
CA ALA A 177 8.99 13.73 2.79
C ALA A 177 8.49 12.51 3.56
N MET A 178 7.96 12.68 4.77
CA MET A 178 7.36 11.64 5.58
C MET A 178 6.13 11.02 4.91
N MET A 179 5.22 11.83 4.37
CA MET A 179 4.03 11.34 3.66
C MET A 179 4.39 10.61 2.37
N VAL A 180 5.35 11.10 1.60
CA VAL A 180 5.89 10.41 0.41
C VAL A 180 6.56 9.09 0.80
N HIS A 181 7.30 9.05 1.91
CA HIS A 181 7.89 7.84 2.44
C HIS A 181 6.83 6.79 2.79
N PHE A 182 5.77 7.16 3.51
CA PHE A 182 4.66 6.26 3.84
C PHE A 182 3.98 5.69 2.59
N LEU A 183 3.72 6.52 1.59
CA LEU A 183 3.17 6.07 0.31
C LEU A 183 4.10 5.07 -0.38
N ALA A 184 5.39 5.38 -0.44
CA ALA A 184 6.39 4.52 -1.08
C ALA A 184 6.53 3.17 -0.36
N VAL A 185 6.61 3.17 0.97
CA VAL A 185 6.68 1.93 1.78
C VAL A 185 5.41 1.10 1.60
N GLY A 186 4.24 1.72 1.64
CA GLY A 186 2.98 1.04 1.39
C GLY A 186 2.91 0.41 -0.01
N LEU A 187 3.32 1.15 -1.06
CA LEU A 187 3.38 0.62 -2.42
C LEU A 187 4.33 -0.57 -2.53
N VAL A 188 5.53 -0.47 -1.94
CA VAL A 188 6.53 -1.55 -1.97
C VAL A 188 6.04 -2.79 -1.20
N PHE A 189 5.40 -2.60 -0.05
CA PHE A 189 4.86 -3.68 0.76
C PHE A 189 3.69 -4.40 0.07
N PHE A 190 2.70 -3.65 -0.42
CA PHE A 190 1.51 -4.25 -1.03
C PHE A 190 1.71 -4.74 -2.47
N TRP A 191 2.76 -4.30 -3.19
CA TRP A 191 2.98 -4.71 -4.57
C TRP A 191 3.07 -6.24 -4.76
N PRO A 192 3.98 -6.99 -4.08
CA PRO A 192 4.05 -8.43 -4.20
C PRO A 192 2.78 -9.13 -3.68
N ILE A 193 2.17 -8.59 -2.63
CA ILE A 193 0.94 -9.12 -2.02
C ILE A 193 -0.23 -9.04 -3.01
N MET A 194 -0.46 -7.90 -3.61
CA MET A 194 -1.55 -7.71 -4.59
C MET A 194 -1.30 -8.50 -5.88
N GLY A 195 -0.06 -8.54 -6.37
CA GLY A 195 0.35 -9.32 -7.52
C GLY A 195 -0.39 -9.00 -8.82
N VAL A 196 -0.95 -7.79 -8.93
CA VAL A 196 -1.71 -7.32 -10.11
C VAL A 196 -0.77 -6.87 -11.21
N ASP A 197 0.25 -6.10 -10.83
CA ASP A 197 1.29 -5.62 -11.73
C ASP A 197 2.47 -6.61 -11.83
N PRO A 198 3.19 -6.62 -12.95
CA PRO A 198 4.41 -7.41 -13.07
C PRO A 198 5.47 -6.91 -12.08
N GLY A 199 6.05 -7.83 -11.35
CA GLY A 199 7.13 -7.58 -10.40
C GLY A 199 8.23 -8.61 -10.54
N PRO A 200 9.40 -8.37 -9.92
CA PRO A 200 10.53 -9.31 -9.98
C PRO A 200 10.27 -10.63 -9.25
N HIS A 201 9.38 -10.60 -8.26
CA HIS A 201 8.92 -11.76 -7.52
C HIS A 201 7.41 -11.94 -7.70
N ARG A 202 6.98 -13.18 -7.88
CA ARG A 202 5.56 -13.58 -7.88
C ARG A 202 5.38 -14.69 -6.85
N PRO A 203 5.27 -14.33 -5.56
CA PRO A 203 5.04 -15.33 -4.52
C PRO A 203 3.70 -16.03 -4.73
N GLY A 204 3.63 -17.30 -4.33
CA GLY A 204 2.37 -18.04 -4.30
C GLY A 204 1.36 -17.41 -3.35
N TYR A 205 0.08 -17.78 -3.47
CA TYR A 205 -0.99 -17.20 -2.65
C TYR A 205 -0.75 -17.35 -1.15
N VAL A 206 -0.26 -18.51 -0.70
CA VAL A 206 0.06 -18.76 0.70
C VAL A 206 1.12 -17.78 1.21
N MET A 207 2.20 -17.55 0.45
CA MET A 207 3.25 -16.60 0.86
C MET A 207 2.72 -15.17 0.95
N ARG A 208 1.86 -14.75 0.01
CA ARG A 208 1.21 -13.42 0.05
C ARG A 208 0.35 -13.23 1.29
N MET A 209 -0.39 -14.29 1.67
CA MET A 209 -1.18 -14.29 2.91
C MET A 209 -0.27 -14.22 4.14
N LEU A 210 0.84 -14.96 4.15
CA LEU A 210 1.81 -14.91 5.24
C LEU A 210 2.47 -13.55 5.38
N GLU A 211 2.84 -12.89 4.27
CA GLU A 211 3.37 -11.53 4.27
C GLU A 211 2.37 -10.53 4.87
N LEU A 212 1.12 -10.63 4.44
CA LEU A 212 0.04 -9.78 4.97
C LEU A 212 -0.15 -10.00 6.47
N PHE A 213 -0.26 -11.26 6.91
CA PHE A 213 -0.38 -11.62 8.32
C PHE A 213 0.82 -11.18 9.16
N ALA A 214 2.03 -11.21 8.60
CA ALA A 214 3.22 -10.76 9.32
C ALA A 214 3.20 -9.26 9.62
N GLY A 215 2.55 -8.44 8.79
CA GLY A 215 2.43 -6.99 9.00
C GLY A 215 1.35 -6.58 10.02
N MET A 216 0.23 -7.32 10.08
CA MET A 216 -0.94 -6.96 10.87
C MET A 216 -0.68 -6.78 12.38
N PRO A 217 -0.05 -7.75 13.09
CA PRO A 217 0.15 -7.64 14.53
C PRO A 217 0.95 -6.40 14.94
N PHE A 218 1.90 -5.97 14.12
CA PHE A 218 2.73 -4.82 14.44
C PHE A 218 1.94 -3.51 14.44
N HIS A 219 0.99 -3.32 13.53
CA HIS A 219 0.09 -2.17 13.59
C HIS A 219 -0.84 -2.23 14.80
N ALA A 220 -1.37 -3.41 15.10
CA ALA A 220 -2.20 -3.60 16.28
C ALA A 220 -1.43 -3.27 17.58
N PHE A 221 -0.23 -3.83 17.75
CA PHE A 221 0.62 -3.55 18.91
C PHE A 221 1.04 -2.07 18.99
N PHE A 222 1.33 -1.45 17.85
CA PHE A 222 1.62 -0.02 17.81
C PHE A 222 0.42 0.80 18.32
N GLY A 223 -0.78 0.53 17.82
CA GLY A 223 -2.01 1.20 18.28
C GLY A 223 -2.27 0.99 19.76
N ILE A 224 -2.11 -0.24 20.26
CA ILE A 224 -2.24 -0.57 21.69
C ILE A 224 -1.19 0.18 22.52
N ALA A 225 0.06 0.25 22.06
CA ALA A 225 1.12 0.98 22.76
C ALA A 225 0.79 2.46 22.91
N LEU A 226 0.23 3.11 21.86
CA LEU A 226 -0.23 4.50 21.94
C LEU A 226 -1.40 4.68 22.91
N MET A 227 -2.38 3.75 22.91
CA MET A 227 -3.54 3.82 23.78
C MET A 227 -3.19 3.58 25.26
N MET A 228 -2.21 2.73 25.55
CA MET A 228 -1.80 2.38 26.91
C MET A 228 -0.76 3.34 27.51
N ALA A 229 -0.20 4.23 26.72
CA ALA A 229 0.78 5.19 27.18
C ALA A 229 0.14 6.17 28.16
N THR A 230 0.82 6.45 29.27
CA THR A 230 0.39 7.38 30.33
C THR A 230 0.92 8.79 30.12
N THR A 231 1.78 8.97 29.12
CA THR A 231 2.34 10.27 28.70
C THR A 231 2.34 10.36 27.17
N PRO A 232 2.25 11.56 26.59
CA PRO A 232 2.39 11.72 25.16
C PRO A 232 3.76 11.21 24.68
N ILE A 233 3.76 10.31 23.68
CA ILE A 233 4.97 9.69 23.15
C ILE A 233 5.67 10.63 22.16
N VAL A 234 4.88 11.34 21.33
CA VAL A 234 5.37 12.20 20.27
C VAL A 234 5.41 13.66 20.74
N GLY A 235 6.59 14.27 20.71
CA GLY A 235 6.82 15.64 21.22
C GLY A 235 5.98 16.70 20.51
N THR A 236 5.82 16.58 19.20
CA THR A 236 5.03 17.50 18.37
C THR A 236 3.59 17.70 18.86
N TYR A 237 2.97 16.67 19.44
CA TYR A 237 1.57 16.71 19.88
C TYR A 237 1.40 16.84 21.39
N GLN A 238 2.47 17.13 22.15
CA GLN A 238 2.39 17.29 23.61
C GLN A 238 1.61 18.54 24.03
N HIS A 239 1.65 19.59 23.21
CA HIS A 239 1.03 20.87 23.49
C HIS A 239 0.14 21.30 22.32
N PRO A 240 -1.06 20.67 22.17
CA PRO A 240 -1.98 21.09 21.12
C PRO A 240 -2.46 22.52 21.35
N PRO A 241 -2.74 23.30 20.28
CA PRO A 241 -3.29 24.64 20.40
C PRO A 241 -4.54 24.70 21.28
N ALA A 242 -4.61 25.67 22.20
CA ALA A 242 -5.74 25.81 23.12
C ALA A 242 -7.09 26.02 22.40
N SER A 243 -7.05 26.62 21.19
CA SER A 243 -8.20 26.82 20.32
C SER A 243 -8.91 25.52 19.92
N LEU A 244 -8.22 24.38 19.93
CA LEU A 244 -8.80 23.07 19.59
C LEU A 244 -9.60 22.47 20.73
N GLY A 245 -9.29 22.82 21.99
CA GLY A 245 -9.98 22.29 23.18
C GLY A 245 -9.80 20.79 23.39
N ILE A 246 -8.65 20.22 22.95
CA ILE A 246 -8.34 18.80 23.05
C ILE A 246 -7.21 18.55 24.06
N ASP A 247 -7.29 17.40 24.72
CA ASP A 247 -6.22 16.90 25.58
C ASP A 247 -5.27 16.00 24.78
N ALA A 248 -3.95 16.24 24.90
CA ALA A 248 -2.92 15.56 24.15
C ALA A 248 -2.94 14.02 24.32
N LEU A 249 -3.15 13.55 25.56
CA LEU A 249 -3.18 12.12 25.85
C LEU A 249 -4.45 11.44 25.30
N SER A 250 -5.58 12.13 25.38
CA SER A 250 -6.84 11.68 24.80
C SER A 250 -6.74 11.60 23.27
N ASP A 251 -6.15 12.60 22.62
CA ASP A 251 -5.93 12.61 21.16
C ASP A 251 -4.97 11.49 20.72
N GLN A 252 -3.90 11.24 21.51
CA GLN A 252 -3.02 10.10 21.29
C GLN A 252 -3.76 8.75 21.42
N GLY A 253 -4.66 8.62 22.38
CA GLY A 253 -5.52 7.45 22.54
C GLY A 253 -6.38 7.21 21.29
N TRP A 254 -6.99 8.26 20.75
CA TRP A 254 -7.72 8.19 19.49
C TRP A 254 -6.81 7.81 18.31
N ALA A 255 -5.61 8.39 18.22
CA ALA A 255 -4.63 8.03 17.20
C ALA A 255 -4.28 6.52 17.26
N GLY A 256 -4.05 5.97 18.45
CA GLY A 256 -3.82 4.55 18.66
C GLY A 256 -5.00 3.67 18.24
N GLY A 257 -6.22 4.07 18.60
CA GLY A 257 -7.45 3.39 18.19
C GLY A 257 -7.64 3.39 16.67
N ILE A 258 -7.35 4.50 16.00
CA ILE A 258 -7.39 4.62 14.54
C ILE A 258 -6.35 3.70 13.90
N ALA A 259 -5.10 3.71 14.39
CA ALA A 259 -4.04 2.85 13.87
C ALA A 259 -4.43 1.37 13.96
N TRP A 260 -4.97 0.96 15.09
CA TRP A 260 -5.42 -0.42 15.29
C TRP A 260 -6.61 -0.77 14.38
N ALA A 261 -7.72 -0.04 14.50
CA ALA A 261 -8.96 -0.39 13.81
C ALA A 261 -8.84 -0.26 12.27
N PHE A 262 -8.15 0.78 11.79
CA PHE A 262 -8.01 1.01 10.35
C PHE A 262 -7.10 -0.03 9.69
N SER A 263 -6.08 -0.55 10.37
CA SER A 263 -5.19 -1.56 9.81
C SER A 263 -5.90 -2.88 9.51
N GLU A 264 -6.89 -3.24 10.31
CA GLU A 264 -7.63 -4.51 10.18
C GLU A 264 -8.51 -4.55 8.92
N ILE A 265 -9.26 -3.47 8.64
CA ILE A 265 -10.25 -3.45 7.55
C ILE A 265 -9.63 -3.68 6.16
N PRO A 266 -8.65 -2.90 5.69
CA PRO A 266 -8.01 -3.13 4.39
C PRO A 266 -7.32 -4.50 4.33
N SER A 267 -6.68 -4.93 5.42
CA SER A 267 -5.96 -6.19 5.48
C SER A 267 -6.89 -7.39 5.35
N VAL A 268 -8.02 -7.39 6.06
CA VAL A 268 -9.04 -8.44 5.95
C VAL A 268 -9.65 -8.48 4.54
N LEU A 269 -9.92 -7.33 3.94
CA LEU A 269 -10.44 -7.26 2.57
C LEU A 269 -9.44 -7.83 1.55
N VAL A 270 -8.15 -7.50 1.69
CA VAL A 270 -7.08 -8.07 0.86
C VAL A 270 -6.96 -9.58 1.07
N LEU A 271 -7.03 -10.04 2.33
CA LEU A 271 -6.98 -11.46 2.66
C LEU A 271 -8.13 -12.23 2.01
N ILE A 272 -9.36 -11.73 2.13
CA ILE A 272 -10.55 -12.32 1.50
C ILE A 272 -10.35 -12.39 -0.03
N ALA A 273 -9.84 -11.31 -0.63
CA ALA A 273 -9.56 -11.28 -2.06
C ALA A 273 -8.49 -12.31 -2.48
N LEU A 274 -7.43 -12.49 -1.68
CA LEU A 274 -6.38 -13.48 -1.92
C LEU A 274 -6.90 -14.91 -1.81
N VAL A 275 -7.68 -15.23 -0.76
CA VAL A 275 -8.32 -16.55 -0.59
C VAL A 275 -9.22 -16.86 -1.78
N PHE A 276 -10.02 -15.88 -2.23
CA PHE A 276 -10.91 -16.05 -3.38
C PHE A 276 -10.13 -16.27 -4.70
N GLN A 277 -9.02 -15.55 -4.90
CA GLN A 277 -8.14 -15.73 -6.04
C GLN A 277 -7.46 -17.11 -6.01
N TRP A 278 -6.99 -17.54 -4.85
CA TRP A 278 -6.39 -18.86 -4.65
C TRP A 278 -7.40 -19.96 -4.98
N TYR A 279 -8.57 -19.93 -4.39
CA TYR A 279 -9.65 -20.90 -4.66
C TYR A 279 -9.97 -21.00 -6.15
N ARG A 280 -10.13 -19.86 -6.83
CA ARG A 280 -10.36 -19.85 -8.28
C ARG A 280 -9.18 -20.40 -9.09
N SER A 281 -7.96 -20.18 -8.63
CA SER A 281 -6.76 -20.70 -9.26
C SER A 281 -6.71 -22.21 -9.16
N GLU A 282 -6.96 -22.77 -7.97
CA GLU A 282 -7.02 -24.21 -7.74
C GLU A 282 -8.10 -24.89 -8.60
N GLN A 283 -9.29 -24.32 -8.64
CA GLN A 283 -10.35 -24.86 -9.51
C GLN A 283 -9.97 -24.87 -10.99
N ARG A 284 -9.26 -23.84 -11.46
CA ARG A 284 -8.79 -23.79 -12.86
C ARG A 284 -7.72 -24.83 -13.12
N THR A 285 -6.85 -25.07 -12.16
CA THR A 285 -5.79 -26.08 -12.24
C THR A 285 -6.40 -27.48 -12.25
N ALA A 286 -7.32 -27.77 -11.32
CA ALA A 286 -8.05 -29.03 -11.29
C ALA A 286 -8.76 -29.33 -12.63
N LYS A 287 -9.55 -28.36 -13.14
CA LYS A 287 -10.22 -28.52 -14.45
C LYS A 287 -9.27 -28.72 -15.63
N ARG A 288 -8.04 -28.20 -15.56
CA ARG A 288 -7.03 -28.43 -16.60
C ARG A 288 -6.44 -29.83 -16.48
N SER A 289 -6.18 -30.27 -15.25
CA SER A 289 -5.69 -31.63 -14.96
C SER A 289 -6.72 -32.68 -15.40
N ASP A 290 -8.02 -32.52 -15.01
CA ASP A 290 -9.09 -33.40 -15.41
C ASP A 290 -9.19 -33.52 -16.94
N ARG A 291 -9.16 -32.38 -17.66
CA ARG A 291 -9.19 -32.38 -19.13
C ARG A 291 -7.95 -32.99 -19.78
N ALA A 292 -6.79 -32.95 -19.11
CA ALA A 292 -5.59 -33.64 -19.58
C ALA A 292 -5.72 -35.12 -19.38
N ALA A 293 -6.16 -35.57 -18.21
CA ALA A 293 -6.44 -36.98 -17.91
C ALA A 293 -7.47 -37.58 -18.88
N ASP A 294 -8.58 -36.88 -19.16
CA ASP A 294 -9.58 -37.30 -20.14
C ASP A 294 -8.98 -37.48 -21.57
N ARG A 295 -8.02 -36.65 -21.97
CA ARG A 295 -7.40 -36.76 -23.30
C ARG A 295 -6.38 -37.87 -23.41
N ASP A 296 -5.60 -38.07 -22.34
CA ASP A 296 -4.44 -38.99 -22.34
C ASP A 296 -4.82 -40.37 -21.76
N GLY A 297 -6.15 -40.61 -21.47
CA GLY A 297 -6.64 -41.84 -20.88
C GLY A 297 -6.11 -42.12 -19.49
N ASP A 298 -5.80 -41.07 -18.75
CA ASP A 298 -5.29 -41.12 -17.38
C ASP A 298 -4.02 -41.99 -17.21
N GLN A 299 -3.04 -41.77 -18.11
CA GLN A 299 -1.80 -42.59 -18.15
C GLN A 299 -1.03 -42.54 -16.82
N GLU A 300 -1.09 -41.45 -16.06
CA GLU A 300 -0.45 -41.34 -14.74
C GLU A 300 -1.12 -42.32 -13.73
N LEU A 301 -2.46 -42.38 -13.72
CA LEU A 301 -3.18 -43.30 -12.86
C LEU A 301 -2.92 -44.75 -13.25
N GLN A 302 -2.88 -45.03 -14.56
CA GLN A 302 -2.56 -46.38 -15.04
C GLN A 302 -1.15 -46.80 -14.66
N ALA A 303 -0.16 -45.91 -14.82
CA ALA A 303 1.24 -46.14 -14.42
C ALA A 303 1.35 -46.34 -12.88
N TYR A 304 0.65 -45.53 -12.10
CA TYR A 304 0.59 -45.67 -10.64
C TYR A 304 -0.03 -47.01 -10.22
N ASN A 305 -1.17 -47.41 -10.82
CA ASN A 305 -1.81 -48.67 -10.54
C ASN A 305 -0.93 -49.87 -10.93
N ALA A 306 -0.23 -49.78 -12.07
CA ALA A 306 0.72 -50.82 -12.50
C ALA A 306 1.90 -50.91 -11.51
N TYR A 307 2.39 -49.78 -11.00
CA TYR A 307 3.42 -49.74 -9.95
C TYR A 307 2.94 -50.41 -8.65
N LEU A 308 1.73 -50.09 -8.19
CA LEU A 308 1.15 -50.73 -6.99
C LEU A 308 0.97 -52.24 -7.17
N ALA A 309 0.50 -52.69 -8.34
CA ALA A 309 0.39 -54.10 -8.66
C ALA A 309 1.77 -54.82 -8.61
N SER A 310 2.82 -54.14 -9.10
CA SER A 310 4.20 -54.65 -9.05
C SER A 310 4.74 -54.80 -7.61
N LEU A 311 4.36 -53.90 -6.72
CA LEU A 311 4.74 -53.96 -5.30
C LEU A 311 4.01 -55.13 -4.58
N GLN A 312 2.75 -55.32 -4.86
CA GLN A 312 1.97 -56.46 -4.32
C GLN A 312 2.51 -57.82 -4.78
N ALA A 313 2.94 -57.93 -6.04
CA ALA A 313 3.56 -59.13 -6.58
C ALA A 313 4.95 -59.44 -6.00
N ARG A 314 5.67 -58.41 -5.48
CA ARG A 314 6.97 -58.61 -4.82
C ARG A 314 6.86 -58.90 -3.33
N GLY A 315 5.70 -58.68 -2.73
CA GLY A 315 5.47 -58.89 -1.30
C GLY A 315 4.83 -60.28 -0.98
N GLN A 316 4.57 -61.10 -2.04
CA GLN A 316 4.19 -62.51 -1.94
C GLN A 316 5.38 -63.40 -2.29
#